data_5a711d6888aea6b5ba6198b456df8dcd
#
_entry.id   5a711d6888aea6b5ba6198b456df8dcd
#
_cell.length_a   1.000
_cell.length_b   1.000
_cell.length_c   1.000
_cell.angle_alpha   90.00
_cell.angle_beta   90.00
_cell.angle_gamma   90.00
#
_symmetry.space_group_name_H-M   'P 1'
#
loop_
_entity.id
_entity.type
_entity.pdbx_description
1 polymer ?
#
loop_
_entity_poly.entity_id
_entity_poly.type
_entity_poly.pdbx_seq_one_letter_code
_entity_poly.pdbx_strand_id
1 'polypeptide(L)' 'MMSKTLKLAYCDYIASLIHQTLINRDTECLIDQVGMVQFDLGEFGEFCSTTKTIDVLDMFGKQYRVTIQEL' A
#
# COMPACT_ATOMS: atom_id res chain seq x y z
N MET A 1 19.37 9.59 8.60
CA MET A 1 19.28 9.10 8.38
C MET A 1 19.07 8.40 7.75
N MET A 2 18.88 8.26 7.25
CA MET A 2 18.66 7.53 6.80
C MET A 2 19.13 6.71 6.12
N SER A 3 18.94 6.21 5.79
CA SER A 3 19.58 5.23 5.40
C SER A 3 19.54 4.96 4.00
N LYS A 4 20.50 4.86 3.38
CA LYS A 4 20.58 4.69 2.09
C LYS A 4 20.36 3.38 1.62
N THR A 5 20.37 2.46 2.44
CA THR A 5 20.15 1.13 2.06
C THR A 5 18.76 0.92 1.59
N LEU A 6 17.94 1.89 1.77
CA LEU A 6 16.57 1.71 1.48
C LEU A 6 16.08 2.16 0.15
N LYS A 7 17.00 2.38 -0.81
CA LYS A 7 16.58 2.73 -2.07
C LYS A 7 15.58 1.81 -2.64
N LEU A 8 15.70 0.52 -2.45
CA LEU A 8 14.80 -0.44 -3.00
C LEU A 8 13.48 -0.46 -2.31
N ALA A 9 13.39 0.16 -1.18
CA ALA A 9 12.20 0.09 -0.37
C ALA A 9 11.39 1.36 -0.37
N TYR A 10 11.66 2.28 -1.27
CA TYR A 10 10.93 3.54 -1.28
C TYR A 10 9.44 3.33 -1.53
N CYS A 11 9.09 2.39 -2.43
CA CYS A 11 7.68 2.10 -2.63
C CYS A 11 7.05 1.52 -1.38
N ASP A 12 7.79 0.69 -0.64
CA ASP A 12 7.31 0.15 0.63
C ASP A 12 7.09 1.26 1.63
N TYR A 13 8.01 2.20 1.71
CA TYR A 13 7.91 3.29 2.66
C TYR A 13 6.69 4.15 2.35
N ILE A 14 6.51 4.51 1.08
CA ILE A 14 5.38 5.31 0.66
C ILE A 14 4.07 4.55 0.89
N ALA A 15 4.05 3.27 0.55
CA ALA A 15 2.88 2.46 0.76
C ALA A 15 2.53 2.35 2.24
N SER A 16 3.53 2.23 3.08
CA SER A 16 3.33 2.14 4.52
C SER A 16 2.72 3.43 5.07
N LEU A 17 3.21 4.58 4.61
CA LEU A 17 2.65 5.86 5.04
C LEU A 17 1.19 5.99 4.62
N ILE A 18 0.88 5.59 3.39
CA ILE A 18 -0.50 5.65 2.90
C ILE A 18 -1.37 4.70 3.71
N HIS A 19 -0.89 3.49 3.94
CA HIS A 19 -1.62 2.49 4.70
C HIS A 19 -1.95 3.01 6.10
N GLN A 20 -0.97 3.58 6.78
CA GLN A 20 -1.16 4.10 8.12
C GLN A 20 -2.13 5.27 8.12
N THR A 21 -2.05 6.12 7.10
CA THR A 21 -2.94 7.26 7.01
C THR A 21 -4.38 6.80 6.81
N LEU A 22 -4.60 5.80 5.97
CA LEU A 22 -5.93 5.28 5.74
C LEU A 22 -6.52 4.71 7.02
N ILE A 23 -5.71 4.08 7.84
CA ILE A 23 -6.18 3.51 9.09
C ILE A 23 -6.41 4.58 10.15
N ASN A 24 -5.47 5.52 10.27
CA ASN A 24 -5.44 6.43 11.42
C ASN A 24 -6.12 7.77 11.19
N ARG A 25 -6.36 8.14 9.93
CA ARG A 25 -6.90 9.44 9.63
C ARG A 25 -8.29 9.42 9.03
N ASP A 26 -8.96 8.29 9.09
CA ASP A 26 -10.33 8.17 8.62
C ASP A 26 -11.26 8.72 9.72
N THR A 27 -11.27 10.04 9.86
CA THR A 27 -12.00 10.69 10.94
C THR A 27 -13.50 10.55 10.79
N GLU A 28 -13.99 10.27 9.58
CA GLU A 28 -15.41 10.13 9.35
C GLU A 28 -15.87 8.69 9.40
N CYS A 29 -14.93 7.79 9.62
CA CYS A 29 -15.21 6.37 9.74
C CYS A 29 -15.93 5.82 8.51
N LEU A 30 -15.48 6.21 7.34
CA LEU A 30 -16.09 5.78 6.09
C LEU A 30 -15.41 4.58 5.47
N ILE A 31 -14.27 4.17 6.02
CA ILE A 31 -13.51 3.02 5.52
C ILE A 31 -13.76 1.84 6.44
N ASP A 32 -14.22 0.73 5.86
CA ASP A 32 -14.49 -0.47 6.63
C ASP A 32 -13.23 -1.29 6.84
N GLN A 33 -12.47 -1.51 5.78
CA GLN A 33 -11.25 -2.31 5.86
C GLN A 33 -10.16 -1.74 4.99
N VAL A 34 -8.93 -1.78 5.50
CA VAL A 34 -7.74 -1.44 4.73
C VAL A 34 -6.90 -2.70 4.68
N GLY A 35 -6.69 -3.23 3.48
CA GLY A 35 -5.91 -4.44 3.32
C GLY A 35 -4.44 -4.18 3.57
N MET A 36 -3.68 -5.25 3.64
CA MET A 36 -2.25 -5.13 3.81
C MET A 36 -1.61 -4.68 2.51
N VAL A 37 -0.43 -4.10 2.61
CA VAL A 37 0.35 -3.72 1.45
C VAL A 37 0.73 -4.98 0.70
N GLN A 38 0.42 -5.05 -0.58
CA GLN A 38 0.69 -6.21 -1.41
C GLN A 38 1.81 -5.91 -2.38
N PHE A 39 2.63 -6.90 -2.65
CA PHE A 39 3.78 -6.79 -3.54
C PHE A 39 3.40 -7.33 -4.91
N ASP A 40 4.11 -6.87 -5.93
CA ASP A 40 3.94 -7.38 -7.27
C ASP A 40 4.84 -8.61 -7.43
N LEU A 41 4.27 -9.78 -7.23
CA LEU A 41 5.01 -11.04 -7.27
C LEU A 41 4.62 -11.85 -8.49
N GLY A 42 5.58 -12.57 -9.01
CA GLY A 42 5.34 -13.47 -10.13
C GLY A 42 4.82 -14.81 -9.65
N GLU A 43 4.68 -15.72 -10.61
CA GLU A 43 4.13 -17.03 -10.40
C GLU A 43 4.87 -17.83 -9.37
N PHE A 44 6.17 -17.60 -9.25
CA PHE A 44 6.99 -18.37 -8.30
C PHE A 44 7.41 -17.54 -7.10
N GLY A 45 6.74 -16.43 -6.86
CA GLY A 45 7.03 -15.61 -5.70
C GLY A 45 8.13 -14.59 -5.89
N GLU A 46 8.70 -14.50 -7.10
CA GLU A 46 9.76 -13.53 -7.33
C GLU A 46 9.15 -12.13 -7.48
N PHE A 47 9.92 -11.10 -7.14
CA PHE A 47 9.45 -9.74 -7.30
C PHE A 47 9.48 -9.36 -8.77
N CYS A 48 8.34 -8.94 -9.31
CA CYS A 48 8.26 -8.49 -10.69
C CYS A 48 8.55 -7.01 -10.82
N SER A 49 8.23 -6.26 -9.79
CA SER A 49 8.52 -4.82 -9.79
C SER A 49 8.45 -4.33 -8.36
N THR A 50 8.73 -3.04 -8.16
CA THR A 50 8.63 -2.45 -6.84
C THR A 50 7.22 -1.95 -6.55
N THR A 51 6.29 -2.13 -7.47
CA THR A 51 4.90 -1.67 -7.30
C THR A 51 4.25 -2.30 -6.09
N LYS A 52 3.52 -1.49 -5.34
CA LYS A 52 2.76 -1.96 -4.20
C LYS A 52 1.32 -1.56 -4.36
N THR A 53 0.41 -2.37 -3.83
CA THR A 53 -1.01 -2.06 -3.88
C THR A 53 -1.62 -2.21 -2.51
N ILE A 54 -2.67 -1.46 -2.26
CA ILE A 54 -3.45 -1.54 -1.03
C ILE A 54 -4.91 -1.55 -1.45
N ASP A 55 -5.64 -2.56 -1.04
CA ASP A 55 -7.07 -2.64 -1.33
C ASP A 55 -7.85 -2.09 -0.15
N VAL A 56 -8.86 -1.30 -0.45
CA VAL A 56 -9.64 -0.60 0.57
C VAL A 56 -11.12 -0.91 0.32
N LEU A 57 -11.85 -1.17 1.39
CA LEU A 57 -13.27 -1.42 1.33
C LEU A 57 -13.96 -0.32 2.13
N ASP A 58 -14.92 0.39 1.53
CA ASP A 58 -15.63 1.43 2.25
C ASP A 58 -16.85 0.86 2.98
N MET A 59 -17.52 1.69 3.73
CA MET A 59 -18.64 1.26 4.55
C MET A 59 -19.86 0.87 3.73
N PHE A 60 -19.87 1.18 2.45
CA PHE A 60 -20.97 0.81 1.56
C PHE A 60 -20.67 -0.40 0.70
N GLY A 61 -19.54 -1.05 0.94
CA GLY A 61 -19.19 -2.27 0.24
C GLY A 61 -18.46 -2.07 -1.07
N LYS A 62 -18.05 -0.85 -1.38
CA LYS A 62 -17.29 -0.60 -2.60
C LYS A 62 -15.81 -0.79 -2.36
N GLN A 63 -15.14 -1.30 -3.37
CA GLN A 63 -13.72 -1.63 -3.25
C GLN A 63 -12.89 -0.68 -4.11
N TYR A 64 -11.72 -0.34 -3.59
CA TYR A 64 -10.79 0.54 -4.27
C TYR A 64 -9.40 -0.06 -4.18
N ARG A 65 -8.56 0.27 -5.14
CA ARG A 65 -7.16 -0.16 -5.09
C ARG A 65 -6.26 1.04 -5.22
N VAL A 66 -5.37 1.21 -4.27
CA VAL A 66 -4.35 2.24 -4.31
C VAL A 66 -3.08 1.60 -4.85
N THR A 67 -2.51 2.17 -5.89
CA THR A 67 -1.30 1.62 -6.49
C THR A 67 -0.17 2.63 -6.33
N ILE A 68 0.97 2.17 -5.85
CA ILE A 68 2.18 2.97 -5.71
C ILE A 68 3.19 2.40 -6.69
N GLN A 69 3.61 3.20 -7.62
CA GLN A 69 4.45 2.75 -8.71
C GLN A 69 5.55 3.77 -8.96
N GLU A 70 6.75 3.28 -9.13
CA GLU A 70 7.88 4.14 -9.48
C GLU A 70 7.78 4.52 -10.95
N LEU A 71 7.98 5.77 -11.27
CA LEU A 71 7.85 6.26 -12.66
C LEU A 71 9.22 6.38 -13.40
#